data_7c58c213a5a8b46707d0695b7bb59f6d
#
_entry.id   7c58c213a5a8b46707d0695b7bb59f6d
#
_cell.length_a   1.000
_cell.length_b   1.000
_cell.length_c   1.000
_cell.angle_alpha   90.00
_cell.angle_beta   90.00
_cell.angle_gamma   90.00
#
_symmetry.space_group_name_H-M   'P 1'
#
loop_
_entity.id
_entity.type
_entity.pdbx_description
1 polymer ?
#
loop_
_entity_poly.entity_id
_entity_poly.type
_entity_poly.pdbx_seq_one_letter_code
_entity_poly.pdbx_strand_id
1 'polypeptide(L)'
;MKKQELISFLEEFAPKQYAEHWDNVGFLLGKKEEELSKVYVCLDVQRRSVEEAIAHSCNFILSHHPFIFQGMKSVTGDNEQGRLLLTLAEHKISVFSMHTNFDSVKEGMGDLICSKLSWKKEGVLQEVSPGLEGISQGIGFYTRVDKAFSCEELAAYVKEKAALPYIEYFDSGKPIRKIAVCPGSGKSFMKDVIALGADAYITGDLGHHDAVDALGEGLSLLNAGHYGLERFFVPYMSEQIRRHFPKIDCVEEEEFFVGKIL
;
A
#
# COMPACT_ATOMS: atom_id res chain seq x y z
N MET A 1 -5.25 -22.43 -16.00
CA MET A 1 -3.87 -22.34 -15.50
C MET A 1 -3.84 -22.65 -14.00
N LYS A 2 -2.71 -23.09 -13.46
CA LYS A 2 -2.59 -23.34 -12.02
C LYS A 2 -2.42 -22.03 -11.24
N LYS A 3 -2.91 -21.99 -9.97
CA LYS A 3 -2.65 -20.86 -9.06
C LYS A 3 -1.14 -20.62 -8.88
N GLN A 4 -0.32 -21.68 -8.93
CA GLN A 4 1.15 -21.57 -8.85
C GLN A 4 1.74 -20.65 -9.92
N GLU A 5 1.18 -20.59 -11.12
CA GLU A 5 1.70 -19.72 -12.19
C GLU A 5 1.51 -18.24 -11.86
N LEU A 6 0.33 -17.87 -11.30
CA LEU A 6 0.09 -16.51 -10.78
C LEU A 6 1.00 -16.22 -9.57
N ILE A 7 1.13 -17.18 -8.64
CA ILE A 7 1.99 -17.02 -7.46
C ILE A 7 3.44 -16.74 -7.88
N SER A 8 3.97 -17.51 -8.84
CA SER A 8 5.33 -17.29 -9.35
C SER A 8 5.51 -15.90 -9.95
N PHE A 9 4.54 -15.41 -10.72
CA PHE A 9 4.55 -14.04 -11.24
C PHE A 9 4.55 -12.98 -10.13
N LEU A 10 3.71 -13.15 -9.11
CA LEU A 10 3.64 -12.20 -7.99
C LEU A 10 4.92 -12.21 -7.14
N GLU A 11 5.53 -13.39 -6.93
CA GLU A 11 6.81 -13.55 -6.23
C GLU A 11 7.98 -12.98 -7.03
N GLU A 12 7.94 -13.01 -8.37
CA GLU A 12 8.92 -12.37 -9.25
C GLU A 12 8.74 -10.85 -9.27
N PHE A 13 7.49 -10.38 -9.31
CA PHE A 13 7.16 -8.95 -9.31
C PHE A 13 7.62 -8.26 -8.02
N ALA A 14 7.31 -8.83 -6.86
CA ALA A 14 7.72 -8.32 -5.56
C ALA A 14 8.28 -9.46 -4.69
N PRO A 15 9.58 -9.80 -4.85
CA PRO A 15 10.20 -10.87 -4.11
C PRO A 15 10.11 -10.71 -2.59
N LYS A 16 9.83 -11.79 -1.88
CA LYS A 16 9.68 -11.81 -0.42
C LYS A 16 10.90 -11.24 0.32
N GLN A 17 12.09 -11.34 -0.25
CA GLN A 17 13.32 -10.81 0.37
C GLN A 17 13.35 -9.28 0.51
N TYR A 18 12.45 -8.56 -0.15
CA TYR A 18 12.28 -7.12 -0.02
C TYR A 18 11.26 -6.72 1.05
N ALA A 19 10.58 -7.69 1.66
CA ALA A 19 9.70 -7.42 2.78
C ALA A 19 10.49 -7.13 4.05
N GLU A 20 9.91 -6.28 4.91
CA GLU A 20 10.39 -6.08 6.25
C GLU A 20 10.41 -7.41 7.04
N HIS A 21 11.39 -7.57 7.92
CA HIS A 21 11.63 -8.84 8.64
C HIS A 21 10.46 -9.26 9.55
N TRP A 22 9.63 -8.31 9.98
CA TRP A 22 8.45 -8.53 10.81
C TRP A 22 7.18 -8.85 10.00
N ASP A 23 7.25 -8.67 8.66
CA ASP A 23 6.09 -8.76 7.78
C ASP A 23 5.79 -10.21 7.36
N ASN A 24 4.53 -10.47 7.01
CA ASN A 24 4.09 -11.79 6.59
C ASN A 24 3.46 -11.73 5.18
N VAL A 25 4.30 -11.68 4.16
CA VAL A 25 3.90 -11.59 2.76
C VAL A 25 3.97 -12.93 2.02
N GLY A 26 3.32 -12.99 0.88
CA GLY A 26 3.32 -14.13 -0.03
C GLY A 26 2.03 -14.95 0.06
N PHE A 27 2.13 -16.25 -0.21
CA PHE A 27 0.99 -17.16 -0.23
C PHE A 27 0.59 -17.56 1.19
N LEU A 28 -0.51 -17.01 1.70
CA LEU A 28 -0.91 -17.13 3.11
C LEU A 28 -1.98 -18.20 3.37
N LEU A 29 -2.81 -18.51 2.36
CA LEU A 29 -3.89 -19.48 2.49
C LEU A 29 -4.16 -20.17 1.16
N GLY A 30 -4.43 -21.48 1.19
CA GLY A 30 -4.95 -22.21 0.03
C GLY A 30 -4.02 -23.30 -0.49
N LYS A 31 -4.27 -23.72 -1.74
CA LYS A 31 -3.53 -24.79 -2.43
C LYS A 31 -3.04 -24.30 -3.78
N LYS A 32 -1.73 -24.33 -3.98
CA LYS A 32 -1.05 -23.81 -5.18
C LYS A 32 -1.37 -24.59 -6.45
N GLU A 33 -1.62 -25.90 -6.33
CA GLU A 33 -1.85 -26.82 -7.45
C GLU A 33 -3.26 -26.78 -8.03
N GLU A 34 -4.18 -26.03 -7.40
CA GLU A 34 -5.54 -25.89 -7.92
C GLU A 34 -5.59 -24.99 -9.16
N GLU A 35 -6.62 -25.19 -9.99
CA GLU A 35 -6.87 -24.33 -11.12
C GLU A 35 -7.28 -22.92 -10.67
N LEU A 36 -6.68 -21.92 -11.29
CA LEU A 36 -7.07 -20.51 -11.14
C LEU A 36 -8.24 -20.21 -12.08
N SER A 37 -9.33 -19.69 -11.53
CA SER A 37 -10.51 -19.27 -12.34
C SER A 37 -10.55 -17.73 -12.47
N LYS A 38 -10.57 -17.01 -11.36
CA LYS A 38 -10.73 -15.56 -11.30
C LYS A 38 -10.06 -15.01 -10.06
N VAL A 39 -9.48 -13.81 -10.17
CA VAL A 39 -8.79 -13.10 -9.08
C VAL A 39 -9.65 -11.94 -8.59
N TYR A 40 -9.75 -11.80 -7.28
CA TYR A 40 -10.24 -10.59 -6.62
C TYR A 40 -9.06 -9.80 -6.08
N VAL A 41 -8.97 -8.51 -6.37
CA VAL A 41 -7.86 -7.65 -5.91
C VAL A 41 -8.40 -6.60 -4.95
N CYS A 42 -7.81 -6.52 -3.75
CA CYS A 42 -8.24 -5.61 -2.68
C CYS A 42 -7.05 -5.05 -1.90
N LEU A 43 -7.28 -4.06 -1.04
CA LEU A 43 -6.29 -3.68 -0.03
C LEU A 43 -6.34 -4.63 1.15
N ASP A 44 -7.51 -4.83 1.74
CA ASP A 44 -7.73 -5.62 2.94
C ASP A 44 -8.58 -6.85 2.66
N VAL A 45 -8.20 -8.00 3.22
CA VAL A 45 -9.08 -9.17 3.27
C VAL A 45 -10.00 -9.05 4.46
N GLN A 46 -11.17 -8.47 4.23
CA GLN A 46 -12.23 -8.23 5.21
C GLN A 46 -13.53 -8.92 4.79
N ARG A 47 -14.57 -8.86 5.63
CA ARG A 47 -15.85 -9.52 5.35
C ARG A 47 -16.38 -9.15 3.97
N ARG A 48 -16.43 -7.85 3.63
CA ARG A 48 -16.91 -7.36 2.33
C ARG A 48 -16.12 -7.96 1.17
N SER A 49 -14.80 -7.91 1.21
CA SER A 49 -13.95 -8.42 0.14
C SER A 49 -14.10 -9.94 -0.04
N VAL A 50 -14.30 -10.70 1.05
CA VAL A 50 -14.58 -12.15 0.98
C VAL A 50 -15.96 -12.42 0.36
N GLU A 51 -17.00 -11.71 0.79
CA GLU A 51 -18.36 -11.84 0.25
C GLU A 51 -18.41 -11.47 -1.25
N GLU A 52 -17.74 -10.41 -1.66
CA GLU A 52 -17.63 -10.01 -3.07
C GLU A 52 -16.83 -11.04 -3.89
N ALA A 53 -15.72 -11.55 -3.38
CA ALA A 53 -14.96 -12.61 -4.05
C ALA A 53 -15.80 -13.85 -4.29
N ILE A 54 -16.63 -14.27 -3.32
CA ILE A 54 -17.57 -15.40 -3.44
C ILE A 54 -18.64 -15.09 -4.48
N ALA A 55 -19.28 -13.91 -4.40
CA ALA A 55 -20.35 -13.49 -5.31
C ALA A 55 -19.88 -13.45 -6.76
N HIS A 56 -18.64 -13.06 -7.01
CA HIS A 56 -18.03 -13.02 -8.33
C HIS A 56 -17.36 -14.34 -8.75
N SER A 57 -17.47 -15.40 -7.93
CA SER A 57 -16.86 -16.72 -8.19
C SER A 57 -15.33 -16.65 -8.33
N CYS A 58 -14.69 -15.74 -7.61
CA CYS A 58 -13.24 -15.67 -7.52
C CYS A 58 -12.72 -16.79 -6.62
N ASN A 59 -11.63 -17.45 -7.01
CA ASN A 59 -11.00 -18.48 -6.19
C ASN A 59 -9.57 -18.12 -5.75
N PHE A 60 -9.21 -16.84 -5.93
CA PHE A 60 -7.96 -16.26 -5.49
C PHE A 60 -8.19 -14.79 -5.09
N ILE A 61 -7.68 -14.40 -3.93
CA ILE A 61 -7.62 -13.01 -3.49
C ILE A 61 -6.17 -12.58 -3.48
N LEU A 62 -5.87 -11.46 -4.16
CA LEU A 62 -4.64 -10.72 -4.04
C LEU A 62 -4.91 -9.48 -3.18
N SER A 63 -4.22 -9.38 -2.04
CA SER A 63 -4.34 -8.22 -1.15
C SER A 63 -3.01 -7.49 -1.00
N HIS A 64 -3.06 -6.21 -0.64
CA HIS A 64 -1.90 -5.48 -0.18
C HIS A 64 -1.58 -5.85 1.26
N HIS A 65 -2.51 -5.65 2.17
CA HIS A 65 -2.30 -5.98 3.58
C HIS A 65 -2.34 -7.49 3.84
N PRO A 66 -1.42 -8.01 4.67
CA PRO A 66 -1.39 -9.42 5.01
C PRO A 66 -2.63 -9.86 5.78
N PHE A 67 -3.38 -10.78 5.22
CA PHE A 67 -4.56 -11.35 5.87
C PHE A 67 -4.22 -12.05 7.21
N ILE A 68 -3.08 -12.71 7.26
CA ILE A 68 -2.52 -13.29 8.48
C ILE A 68 -1.26 -12.49 8.83
N PHE A 69 -1.43 -11.38 9.53
CA PHE A 69 -0.30 -10.52 9.92
C PHE A 69 0.52 -11.14 11.06
N GLN A 70 -0.16 -11.66 12.08
CA GLN A 70 0.47 -12.35 13.21
C GLN A 70 0.10 -13.83 13.22
N GLY A 71 1.01 -14.68 13.72
CA GLY A 71 0.78 -16.11 13.86
C GLY A 71 -0.43 -16.43 14.73
N MET A 72 -1.32 -17.29 14.24
CA MET A 72 -2.54 -17.73 14.93
C MET A 72 -2.30 -19.00 15.71
N LYS A 73 -2.78 -19.08 16.96
CA LYS A 73 -2.72 -20.29 17.78
C LYS A 73 -3.92 -21.21 17.56
N SER A 74 -5.06 -20.68 17.07
CA SER A 74 -6.27 -21.43 16.77
C SER A 74 -7.06 -20.73 15.67
N VAL A 75 -7.83 -21.51 14.90
CA VAL A 75 -8.76 -21.02 13.90
C VAL A 75 -10.15 -21.52 14.29
N THR A 76 -11.00 -20.63 14.81
CA THR A 76 -12.36 -20.93 15.25
C THR A 76 -13.31 -19.83 14.78
N GLY A 77 -14.62 -20.09 14.81
CA GLY A 77 -15.64 -19.10 14.47
C GLY A 77 -15.90 -18.02 15.51
N ASP A 78 -15.12 -17.98 16.60
CA ASP A 78 -15.38 -17.09 17.74
C ASP A 78 -14.98 -15.63 17.46
N ASN A 79 -14.06 -15.40 16.53
CA ASN A 79 -13.62 -14.06 16.13
C ASN A 79 -13.73 -13.86 14.62
N GLU A 80 -13.63 -12.61 14.17
CA GLU A 80 -13.82 -12.27 12.74
C GLU A 80 -12.77 -12.93 11.84
N GLN A 81 -11.51 -12.87 12.22
CA GLN A 81 -10.42 -13.44 11.41
C GLN A 81 -10.57 -14.97 11.25
N GLY A 82 -10.96 -15.66 12.32
CA GLY A 82 -11.23 -17.11 12.27
C GLY A 82 -12.42 -17.44 11.38
N ARG A 83 -13.52 -16.67 11.45
CA ARG A 83 -14.68 -16.84 10.56
C ARG A 83 -14.28 -16.67 9.10
N LEU A 84 -13.55 -15.62 8.78
CA LEU A 84 -13.10 -15.35 7.41
C LEU A 84 -12.18 -16.46 6.89
N LEU A 85 -11.25 -16.96 7.71
CA LEU A 85 -10.37 -18.09 7.36
C LEU A 85 -11.17 -19.36 7.04
N LEU A 86 -12.14 -19.69 7.88
CA LEU A 86 -13.01 -20.86 7.67
C LEU A 86 -13.83 -20.69 6.39
N THR A 87 -14.43 -19.52 6.18
CA THR A 87 -15.20 -19.20 4.96
C THR A 87 -14.34 -19.31 3.70
N LEU A 88 -13.13 -18.73 3.70
CA LEU A 88 -12.21 -18.82 2.56
C LEU A 88 -11.81 -20.27 2.27
N ALA A 89 -11.53 -21.07 3.31
CA ALA A 89 -11.19 -22.47 3.17
C ALA A 89 -12.36 -23.32 2.61
N GLU A 90 -13.58 -23.10 3.11
CA GLU A 90 -14.80 -23.77 2.63
C GLU A 90 -15.08 -23.45 1.16
N HIS A 91 -14.89 -22.20 0.73
CA HIS A 91 -15.04 -21.78 -0.66
C HIS A 91 -13.81 -22.03 -1.55
N LYS A 92 -12.74 -22.65 -1.01
CA LYS A 92 -11.47 -22.93 -1.70
C LYS A 92 -10.81 -21.69 -2.30
N ILE A 93 -10.98 -20.55 -1.65
CA ILE A 93 -10.38 -19.28 -2.04
C ILE A 93 -8.98 -19.21 -1.43
N SER A 94 -7.98 -18.99 -2.29
CA SER A 94 -6.60 -18.79 -1.86
C SER A 94 -6.32 -17.30 -1.64
N VAL A 95 -5.40 -17.00 -0.73
CA VAL A 95 -4.98 -15.62 -0.43
C VAL A 95 -3.48 -15.47 -0.60
N PHE A 96 -3.10 -14.43 -1.33
CA PHE A 96 -1.72 -13.95 -1.47
C PHE A 96 -1.67 -12.47 -1.10
N SER A 97 -0.65 -12.06 -0.33
CA SER A 97 -0.50 -10.67 0.08
C SER A 97 0.86 -10.11 -0.36
N MET A 98 0.86 -8.88 -0.87
CA MET A 98 2.04 -8.11 -1.27
C MET A 98 2.01 -6.77 -0.52
N HIS A 99 2.79 -6.67 0.55
CA HIS A 99 2.78 -5.54 1.48
C HIS A 99 4.12 -4.78 1.40
N THR A 100 4.95 -4.82 2.42
CA THR A 100 6.20 -4.07 2.42
C THR A 100 7.19 -4.50 1.33
N ASN A 101 7.08 -5.71 0.80
CA ASN A 101 7.80 -6.11 -0.41
C ASN A 101 7.35 -5.32 -1.64
N PHE A 102 6.04 -5.07 -1.80
CA PHE A 102 5.51 -4.23 -2.88
C PHE A 102 5.85 -2.75 -2.68
N ASP A 103 5.88 -2.27 -1.43
CA ASP A 103 6.30 -0.90 -1.13
C ASP A 103 7.76 -0.64 -1.52
N SER A 104 8.58 -1.70 -1.46
CA SER A 104 10.03 -1.60 -1.59
C SER A 104 10.56 -1.78 -3.00
N VAL A 105 9.82 -2.42 -3.93
CA VAL A 105 10.33 -2.75 -5.26
C VAL A 105 10.16 -1.61 -6.26
N LYS A 106 10.94 -1.70 -7.35
CA LYS A 106 10.72 -0.87 -8.54
C LYS A 106 9.33 -1.15 -9.11
N GLU A 107 8.66 -0.10 -9.58
CA GLU A 107 7.27 -0.15 -10.04
C GLU A 107 6.27 -0.54 -8.93
N GLY A 108 6.70 -0.52 -7.67
CA GLY A 108 5.86 -0.73 -6.51
C GLY A 108 5.15 0.55 -6.05
N MET A 109 4.66 0.55 -4.80
CA MET A 109 3.79 1.60 -4.27
C MET A 109 4.41 3.00 -4.36
N GLY A 110 5.69 3.15 -4.02
CA GLY A 110 6.37 4.44 -4.09
C GLY A 110 6.41 5.03 -5.51
N ASP A 111 6.68 4.20 -6.52
CA ASP A 111 6.71 4.63 -7.92
C ASP A 111 5.32 4.94 -8.46
N LEU A 112 4.29 4.19 -8.03
CA LEU A 112 2.89 4.47 -8.37
C LEU A 112 2.45 5.84 -7.86
N ILE A 113 2.71 6.12 -6.59
CA ILE A 113 2.33 7.41 -5.99
C ILE A 113 3.13 8.55 -6.63
N CYS A 114 4.43 8.36 -6.86
CA CYS A 114 5.28 9.33 -7.52
C CYS A 114 4.74 9.68 -8.91
N SER A 115 4.33 8.67 -9.70
CA SER A 115 3.69 8.84 -10.99
C SER A 115 2.35 9.57 -10.91
N LYS A 116 1.48 9.19 -9.96
CA LYS A 116 0.17 9.85 -9.73
C LYS A 116 0.32 11.31 -9.39
N LEU A 117 1.31 11.64 -8.57
CA LEU A 117 1.60 13.02 -8.18
C LEU A 117 2.42 13.79 -9.25
N SER A 118 2.76 13.16 -10.37
CA SER A 118 3.58 13.75 -11.44
C SER A 118 4.94 14.27 -10.92
N TRP A 119 5.53 13.57 -9.97
CA TRP A 119 6.82 13.88 -9.37
C TRP A 119 7.92 12.96 -9.90
N LYS A 120 9.16 13.29 -9.58
CA LYS A 120 10.33 12.46 -9.85
C LYS A 120 10.99 12.06 -8.53
N LYS A 121 11.08 10.77 -8.27
CA LYS A 121 11.74 10.23 -7.09
C LYS A 121 13.24 10.55 -7.12
N GLU A 122 13.78 11.16 -6.05
CA GLU A 122 15.21 11.40 -5.86
C GLU A 122 15.87 10.30 -5.02
N GLY A 123 15.11 9.63 -4.16
CA GLY A 123 15.57 8.52 -3.33
C GLY A 123 14.45 7.95 -2.48
N VAL A 124 14.77 6.98 -1.65
CA VAL A 124 13.87 6.30 -0.72
C VAL A 124 14.12 6.74 0.71
N LEU A 125 13.13 6.58 1.59
CA LEU A 125 13.28 6.92 3.01
C LEU A 125 14.04 5.84 3.77
N GLN A 126 13.74 4.57 3.49
CA GLN A 126 14.47 3.42 4.02
C GLN A 126 14.91 2.52 2.87
N GLU A 127 16.21 2.35 2.72
CA GLU A 127 16.77 1.46 1.71
C GLU A 127 16.70 0.01 2.21
N VAL A 128 16.08 -0.86 1.41
CA VAL A 128 15.96 -2.31 1.69
C VAL A 128 17.00 -3.10 0.92
N SER A 129 17.40 -2.62 -0.25
CA SER A 129 18.49 -3.20 -1.03
C SER A 129 19.15 -2.13 -1.88
N PRO A 130 20.49 -2.14 -2.03
CA PRO A 130 21.13 -1.36 -3.07
C PRO A 130 20.58 -1.84 -4.41
N GLY A 131 19.80 -0.99 -5.07
CA GLY A 131 19.13 -1.33 -6.32
C GLY A 131 20.14 -1.77 -7.38
N LEU A 132 19.73 -2.69 -8.24
CA LEU A 132 20.40 -2.93 -9.49
C LEU A 132 20.39 -1.61 -10.29
N GLU A 133 21.54 -1.19 -10.84
CA GLU A 133 21.69 0.05 -11.62
C GLU A 133 21.68 1.38 -10.83
N GLY A 134 21.99 1.37 -9.52
CA GLY A 134 22.15 2.60 -8.73
C GLY A 134 20.85 3.32 -8.37
N ILE A 135 19.69 2.68 -8.55
CA ILE A 135 18.40 3.16 -8.07
C ILE A 135 18.08 2.41 -6.78
N SER A 136 18.12 3.10 -5.64
CA SER A 136 17.75 2.52 -4.34
C SER A 136 16.31 2.01 -4.36
N GLN A 137 16.13 0.78 -3.88
CA GLN A 137 14.83 0.18 -3.62
C GLN A 137 14.55 0.23 -2.12
N GLY A 138 13.32 0.55 -1.75
CA GLY A 138 12.97 0.70 -0.35
C GLY A 138 11.63 1.38 -0.11
N ILE A 139 11.30 1.54 1.16
CA ILE A 139 10.01 2.07 1.60
C ILE A 139 10.01 3.59 1.56
N GLY A 140 8.89 4.15 1.09
CA GLY A 140 8.69 5.58 0.94
C GLY A 140 9.65 6.21 -0.08
N PHE A 141 9.51 7.49 -0.32
CA PHE A 141 10.41 8.23 -1.20
C PHE A 141 10.49 9.70 -0.82
N TYR A 142 11.46 10.40 -1.38
CA TYR A 142 11.50 11.86 -1.34
C TYR A 142 11.75 12.43 -2.72
N THR A 143 11.32 13.67 -2.89
CA THR A 143 11.42 14.44 -4.13
C THR A 143 11.69 15.89 -3.84
N ARG A 144 12.11 16.64 -4.86
CA ARG A 144 12.16 18.10 -4.84
C ARG A 144 11.30 18.68 -5.95
N VAL A 145 10.73 19.85 -5.68
CA VAL A 145 9.93 20.60 -6.60
C VAL A 145 10.61 21.93 -6.94
N ASP A 146 10.54 22.35 -8.20
CA ASP A 146 11.20 23.58 -8.66
C ASP A 146 10.58 24.83 -8.04
N LYS A 147 9.25 24.86 -8.00
CA LYS A 147 8.48 25.95 -7.37
C LYS A 147 8.07 25.54 -5.96
N ALA A 148 8.38 26.37 -4.97
CA ALA A 148 7.95 26.13 -3.60
C ALA A 148 6.42 26.18 -3.49
N PHE A 149 5.87 25.28 -2.68
CA PHE A 149 4.48 25.30 -2.24
C PHE A 149 4.35 25.99 -0.87
N SER A 150 3.21 26.61 -0.59
CA SER A 150 2.72 26.70 0.78
C SER A 150 2.16 25.33 1.21
N CYS A 151 1.94 25.12 2.51
CA CYS A 151 1.38 23.86 3.00
C CYS A 151 -0.04 23.61 2.43
N GLU A 152 -0.86 24.64 2.37
CA GLU A 152 -2.20 24.59 1.78
C GLU A 152 -2.18 24.26 0.29
N GLU A 153 -1.29 24.92 -0.49
CA GLU A 153 -1.13 24.61 -1.92
C GLU A 153 -0.69 23.15 -2.15
N LEU A 154 0.23 22.65 -1.33
CA LEU A 154 0.67 21.25 -1.40
C LEU A 154 -0.48 20.29 -1.06
N ALA A 155 -1.24 20.58 0.00
CA ALA A 155 -2.40 19.79 0.38
C ALA A 155 -3.45 19.74 -0.74
N ALA A 156 -3.77 20.90 -1.33
CA ALA A 156 -4.70 20.98 -2.46
C ALA A 156 -4.19 20.19 -3.68
N TYR A 157 -2.90 20.32 -3.99
CA TYR A 157 -2.26 19.57 -5.09
C TYR A 157 -2.35 18.05 -4.90
N VAL A 158 -1.96 17.56 -3.72
CA VAL A 158 -1.99 16.12 -3.40
C VAL A 158 -3.43 15.60 -3.40
N LYS A 159 -4.36 16.35 -2.81
CA LYS A 159 -5.79 16.00 -2.80
C LYS A 159 -6.34 15.84 -4.22
N GLU A 160 -6.06 16.79 -5.11
CA GLU A 160 -6.50 16.75 -6.50
C GLU A 160 -5.87 15.59 -7.26
N LYS A 161 -4.53 15.46 -7.23
CA LYS A 161 -3.79 14.46 -8.00
C LYS A 161 -4.08 13.04 -7.55
N ALA A 162 -4.22 12.83 -6.26
CA ALA A 162 -4.57 11.52 -5.71
C ALA A 162 -6.09 11.30 -5.61
N ALA A 163 -6.92 12.26 -6.06
CA ALA A 163 -8.39 12.21 -5.97
C ALA A 163 -8.87 11.83 -4.56
N LEU A 164 -8.29 12.45 -3.53
CA LEU A 164 -8.66 12.19 -2.14
C LEU A 164 -9.96 12.94 -1.79
N PRO A 165 -10.87 12.32 -1.02
CA PRO A 165 -12.07 13.03 -0.56
C PRO A 165 -11.72 14.17 0.41
N TYR A 166 -10.65 14.00 1.17
CA TYR A 166 -10.11 14.97 2.11
C TYR A 166 -8.61 14.80 2.28
N ILE A 167 -7.96 15.81 2.83
CA ILE A 167 -6.58 15.76 3.35
C ILE A 167 -6.51 16.70 4.55
N GLU A 168 -5.89 16.25 5.62
CA GLU A 168 -5.59 17.09 6.78
C GLU A 168 -4.15 17.58 6.67
N TYR A 169 -3.87 18.83 7.02
CA TYR A 169 -2.51 19.34 6.99
C TYR A 169 -2.19 20.18 8.22
N PHE A 170 -0.91 20.18 8.58
CA PHE A 170 -0.33 20.90 9.70
C PHE A 170 0.83 21.73 9.17
N ASP A 171 0.69 23.06 9.23
CA ASP A 171 1.58 23.99 8.56
C ASP A 171 2.69 24.49 9.53
N SER A 172 3.95 24.29 9.17
CA SER A 172 5.11 24.83 9.87
C SER A 172 5.39 26.32 9.55
N GLY A 173 4.63 26.90 8.61
CA GLY A 173 4.82 28.26 8.12
C GLY A 173 6.02 28.46 7.19
N LYS A 174 6.68 27.37 6.77
CA LYS A 174 7.84 27.41 5.88
C LYS A 174 7.47 27.07 4.42
N PRO A 175 8.16 27.67 3.42
CA PRO A 175 8.00 27.24 2.04
C PRO A 175 8.52 25.82 1.83
N ILE A 176 7.77 24.99 1.05
CA ILE A 176 8.02 23.58 0.85
C ILE A 176 8.64 23.35 -0.53
N ARG A 177 9.83 22.74 -0.55
CA ARG A 177 10.52 22.29 -1.76
C ARG A 177 10.91 20.82 -1.71
N LYS A 178 11.35 20.33 -0.56
CA LYS A 178 11.74 18.93 -0.36
C LYS A 178 10.63 18.20 0.37
N ILE A 179 10.03 17.23 -0.30
CA ILE A 179 8.83 16.52 0.15
C ILE A 179 9.19 15.05 0.33
N ALA A 180 8.89 14.51 1.51
CA ALA A 180 8.95 13.09 1.80
C ALA A 180 7.54 12.49 1.72
N VAL A 181 7.43 11.24 1.25
CA VAL A 181 6.16 10.52 1.15
C VAL A 181 6.37 9.09 1.63
N CYS A 182 5.49 8.64 2.52
CA CYS A 182 5.38 7.23 2.88
C CYS A 182 3.88 6.88 2.91
N PRO A 183 3.39 5.99 2.04
CA PRO A 183 2.00 5.54 2.09
C PRO A 183 1.72 4.77 3.38
N GLY A 184 0.47 4.53 3.66
CA GLY A 184 0.06 3.80 4.86
C GLY A 184 0.45 4.51 6.15
N SER A 185 1.01 3.78 7.10
CA SER A 185 1.43 4.29 8.41
C SER A 185 2.93 4.61 8.45
N GLY A 186 3.30 5.79 7.99
CA GLY A 186 4.70 6.24 7.93
C GLY A 186 5.26 6.90 9.20
N LYS A 187 4.53 6.84 10.33
CA LYS A 187 4.95 7.49 11.58
C LYS A 187 6.34 7.09 12.05
N SER A 188 6.75 5.84 11.85
CA SER A 188 8.08 5.34 12.23
C SER A 188 9.23 6.06 11.53
N PHE A 189 9.01 6.60 10.33
CA PHE A 189 10.01 7.32 9.54
C PHE A 189 10.14 8.81 9.87
N MET A 190 9.36 9.33 10.83
CA MET A 190 9.36 10.78 11.16
C MET A 190 10.77 11.31 11.45
N LYS A 191 11.56 10.56 12.22
CA LYS A 191 12.93 10.96 12.55
C LYS A 191 13.85 10.98 11.34
N ASP A 192 13.70 10.02 10.45
CA ASP A 192 14.49 9.93 9.21
C ASP A 192 14.13 11.05 8.25
N VAL A 193 12.86 11.39 8.15
CA VAL A 193 12.34 12.51 7.35
C VAL A 193 12.88 13.85 7.86
N ILE A 194 12.90 14.06 9.19
CA ILE A 194 13.49 15.26 9.81
C ILE A 194 14.99 15.31 9.52
N ALA A 195 15.71 14.21 9.74
CA ALA A 195 17.16 14.11 9.48
C ALA A 195 17.51 14.31 8.00
N LEU A 196 16.63 13.87 7.09
CA LEU A 196 16.73 14.12 5.66
C LEU A 196 16.61 15.61 5.29
N GLY A 197 16.10 16.44 6.21
CA GLY A 197 15.83 17.85 5.99
C GLY A 197 14.70 18.08 4.99
N ALA A 198 13.64 17.27 5.07
CA ALA A 198 12.42 17.51 4.31
C ALA A 198 11.65 18.72 4.88
N ASP A 199 10.98 19.46 4.01
CA ASP A 199 10.13 20.59 4.40
C ASP A 199 8.70 20.13 4.73
N ALA A 200 8.26 19.04 4.08
CA ALA A 200 6.96 18.42 4.31
C ALA A 200 7.04 16.89 4.25
N TYR A 201 6.15 16.25 5.00
CA TYR A 201 5.95 14.82 5.02
C TYR A 201 4.49 14.45 4.76
N ILE A 202 4.25 13.58 3.79
CA ILE A 202 2.92 13.09 3.41
C ILE A 202 2.84 11.63 3.81
N THR A 203 1.87 11.27 4.68
CA THR A 203 1.66 9.90 5.15
C THR A 203 0.23 9.73 5.67
N GLY A 204 -0.10 8.59 6.28
CA GLY A 204 -1.35 8.31 6.98
C GLY A 204 -1.12 8.02 8.47
N ASP A 205 -2.23 7.75 9.17
CA ASP A 205 -2.25 7.30 10.58
C ASP A 205 -1.53 8.22 11.56
N LEU A 206 -1.62 9.53 11.35
CA LEU A 206 -1.02 10.55 12.19
C LEU A 206 -1.92 10.91 13.37
N GLY A 207 -1.34 10.98 14.56
CA GLY A 207 -2.00 11.47 15.76
C GLY A 207 -1.63 12.92 16.07
N HIS A 208 -2.36 13.54 17.02
CA HIS A 208 -2.14 14.91 17.46
C HIS A 208 -0.69 15.21 17.87
N HIS A 209 -0.09 14.33 18.67
CA HIS A 209 1.28 14.52 19.14
C HIS A 209 2.31 14.42 18.02
N ASP A 210 2.09 13.57 17.01
CA ASP A 210 2.96 13.47 15.85
C ASP A 210 3.03 14.81 15.10
N ALA A 211 1.88 15.51 14.99
CA ALA A 211 1.81 16.82 14.38
C ALA A 211 2.52 17.90 15.21
N VAL A 212 2.30 17.90 16.55
CA VAL A 212 2.95 18.86 17.45
C VAL A 212 4.47 18.72 17.40
N ASP A 213 4.98 17.48 17.45
CA ASP A 213 6.41 17.19 17.42
C ASP A 213 7.04 17.60 16.08
N ALA A 214 6.40 17.26 14.96
CA ALA A 214 6.89 17.63 13.64
C ALA A 214 6.91 19.15 13.41
N LEU A 215 5.88 19.87 13.83
CA LEU A 215 5.83 21.33 13.74
C LEU A 215 6.93 21.96 14.61
N GLY A 216 7.22 21.39 15.79
CA GLY A 216 8.33 21.82 16.65
C GLY A 216 9.69 21.75 15.96
N GLU A 217 9.89 20.77 15.07
CA GLU A 217 11.08 20.60 14.23
C GLU A 217 11.01 21.40 12.92
N GLY A 218 9.89 22.07 12.67
CA GLY A 218 9.66 22.88 11.46
C GLY A 218 9.35 22.06 10.21
N LEU A 219 8.83 20.86 10.39
CA LEU A 219 8.33 19.98 9.33
C LEU A 219 6.80 20.14 9.20
N SER A 220 6.31 20.44 8.01
CA SER A 220 4.88 20.39 7.71
C SER A 220 4.42 18.95 7.53
N LEU A 221 3.21 18.62 8.02
CA LEU A 221 2.63 17.29 7.83
C LEU A 221 1.36 17.35 6.99
N LEU A 222 1.19 16.33 6.15
CA LEU A 222 -0.03 16.09 5.40
C LEU A 222 -0.51 14.66 5.68
N ASN A 223 -1.71 14.56 6.28
CA ASN A 223 -2.38 13.28 6.52
C ASN A 223 -3.29 12.96 5.33
N ALA A 224 -2.80 12.16 4.42
CA ALA A 224 -3.53 11.70 3.25
C ALA A 224 -4.44 10.49 3.54
N GLY A 225 -4.39 9.99 4.78
CA GLY A 225 -5.02 8.75 5.22
C GLY A 225 -4.29 7.50 4.69
N HIS A 226 -4.36 6.42 5.44
CA HIS A 226 -3.74 5.14 5.10
C HIS A 226 -4.23 4.64 3.73
N TYR A 227 -5.53 4.41 3.63
CA TYR A 227 -6.18 3.96 2.39
C TYR A 227 -5.97 4.92 1.21
N GLY A 228 -5.86 6.21 1.48
CA GLY A 228 -5.89 7.25 0.45
C GLY A 228 -4.81 7.11 -0.62
N LEU A 229 -3.59 6.73 -0.24
CA LEU A 229 -2.47 6.56 -1.16
C LEU A 229 -2.27 5.10 -1.59
N GLU A 230 -2.62 4.13 -0.76
CA GLU A 230 -2.39 2.71 -1.07
C GLU A 230 -3.44 2.10 -1.98
N ARG A 231 -4.64 2.68 -2.08
CA ARG A 231 -5.72 2.16 -2.94
C ARG A 231 -5.33 2.02 -4.42
N PHE A 232 -4.29 2.70 -4.87
CA PHE A 232 -3.75 2.57 -6.22
C PHE A 232 -3.19 1.17 -6.51
N PHE A 233 -2.89 0.38 -5.49
CA PHE A 233 -2.51 -1.03 -5.62
C PHE A 233 -3.55 -1.84 -6.40
N VAL A 234 -4.84 -1.64 -6.09
CA VAL A 234 -5.94 -2.44 -6.63
C VAL A 234 -6.01 -2.36 -8.17
N PRO A 235 -6.23 -1.18 -8.78
CA PRO A 235 -6.29 -1.09 -10.25
C PRO A 235 -4.95 -1.41 -10.91
N TYR A 236 -3.83 -1.07 -10.26
CA TYR A 236 -2.52 -1.33 -10.82
C TYR A 236 -2.21 -2.83 -10.92
N MET A 237 -2.37 -3.57 -9.84
CA MET A 237 -2.09 -5.02 -9.85
C MET A 237 -3.08 -5.78 -10.72
N SER A 238 -4.33 -5.35 -10.77
CA SER A 238 -5.32 -5.90 -11.70
C SER A 238 -4.87 -5.74 -13.16
N GLU A 239 -4.35 -4.57 -13.51
CA GLU A 239 -3.82 -4.32 -14.85
C GLU A 239 -2.58 -5.19 -15.15
N GLN A 240 -1.64 -5.33 -14.20
CA GLN A 240 -0.47 -6.18 -14.36
C GLN A 240 -0.87 -7.66 -14.59
N ILE A 241 -1.84 -8.16 -13.81
CA ILE A 241 -2.34 -9.53 -13.98
C ILE A 241 -3.00 -9.70 -15.36
N ARG A 242 -3.88 -8.79 -15.78
CA ARG A 242 -4.54 -8.85 -17.09
C ARG A 242 -3.56 -8.80 -18.26
N ARG A 243 -2.49 -7.99 -18.14
CA ARG A 243 -1.42 -7.91 -19.16
C ARG A 243 -0.63 -9.20 -19.27
N HIS A 244 -0.29 -9.81 -18.13
CA HIS A 244 0.51 -11.03 -18.11
C HIS A 244 -0.32 -12.28 -18.41
N PHE A 245 -1.56 -12.31 -17.93
CA PHE A 245 -2.52 -13.42 -18.09
C PHE A 245 -3.83 -12.96 -18.73
N PRO A 246 -3.86 -12.71 -20.05
CA PRO A 246 -5.04 -12.11 -20.72
C PRO A 246 -6.32 -12.93 -20.64
N LYS A 247 -6.25 -14.20 -20.22
CA LYS A 247 -7.40 -15.10 -20.08
C LYS A 247 -7.94 -15.16 -18.65
N ILE A 248 -7.30 -14.46 -17.70
CA ILE A 248 -7.73 -14.43 -16.31
C ILE A 248 -8.50 -13.15 -16.03
N ASP A 249 -9.72 -13.32 -15.59
CA ASP A 249 -10.54 -12.20 -15.13
C ASP A 249 -10.06 -11.72 -13.76
N CYS A 250 -9.98 -10.38 -13.60
CA CYS A 250 -9.76 -9.73 -12.34
C CYS A 250 -10.98 -8.89 -11.97
N VAL A 251 -11.45 -9.06 -10.74
CA VAL A 251 -12.43 -8.20 -10.09
C VAL A 251 -11.68 -7.27 -9.15
N GLU A 252 -11.93 -5.99 -9.26
CA GLU A 252 -11.33 -4.97 -8.42
C GLU A 252 -12.29 -4.62 -7.28
N GLU A 253 -11.75 -4.49 -6.07
CA GLU A 253 -12.50 -3.94 -4.95
C GLU A 253 -12.96 -2.52 -5.31
N GLU A 254 -14.25 -2.23 -5.09
CA GLU A 254 -14.74 -0.86 -5.18
C GLU A 254 -14.12 0.02 -4.10
N GLU A 255 -13.75 1.25 -4.46
CA GLU A 255 -13.17 2.20 -3.50
C GLU A 255 -14.06 2.36 -2.26
N PHE A 256 -13.47 2.14 -1.10
CA PHE A 256 -14.17 2.20 0.18
C PHE A 256 -13.36 2.91 1.25
N PHE A 257 -13.65 4.17 1.48
CA PHE A 257 -13.09 4.91 2.62
C PHE A 257 -13.85 4.55 3.90
N VAL A 258 -13.16 3.94 4.86
CA VAL A 258 -13.74 3.51 6.16
C VAL A 258 -14.24 4.71 6.94
N GLY A 259 -13.49 5.81 6.92
CA GLY A 259 -13.87 7.09 7.56
C GLY A 259 -14.74 7.95 6.65
N LYS A 260 -15.73 8.61 7.23
CA LYS A 260 -16.53 9.65 6.57
C LYS A 260 -16.29 10.97 7.26
N ILE A 261 -16.16 12.03 6.48
CA ILE A 261 -16.05 13.41 6.99
C ILE A 261 -17.36 14.13 6.68
N LEU A 262 -17.89 14.81 7.69
CA LEU A 262 -19.09 15.65 7.60
C LEU A 262 -18.72 17.06 7.17
#